data_465619f9a15b7100c57991d745d55b74
#
_entry.id   465619f9a15b7100c57991d745d55b74
#
_cell.length_a   1.000
_cell.length_b   1.000
_cell.length_c   1.000
_cell.angle_alpha   90.00
_cell.angle_beta   90.00
_cell.angle_gamma   90.00
#
_symmetry.space_group_name_H-M   'P 1'
#
loop_
_entity.id
_entity.type
_entity.pdbx_description
1 polymer ?
#
loop_
_entity_poly.entity_id
_entity_poly.type
_entity_poly.pdbx_seq_one_letter_code
_entity_poly.pdbx_strand_id
1 'polypeptide(L)'
;MRRTLLHIAVASILAAGSLPALQAQDRTPAKWTPARTPDGHPDMQGMWARRGAAMAEANAPKTPLSEFQGTGQPYPTVFNTGVITAQDRSALDSRPAGIIEPANRVLPWRPEADAARREFLSHMIPPASLKYVEASARCVPPGLLGGDDRHPYQIVQRPGSFVLMYEYNHVTRVIHTDGRPHMGPNIRLYMGDSTGRWEGDTLVVDTTNFNDKTSFSQTIPFHSDALHTTERFTMVAPYIIDYQLTIEDSKMFTAPIRIAGTFAAAAEGSELMEFACAEGSQTLPNIFGFGLFPGQ
;
A
#
# COMPACT_ATOMS: atom_id res chain seq x y z
N MET A 1 48.16 -18.42 -85.33
CA MET A 1 47.75 -18.66 -83.94
C MET A 1 46.39 -18.00 -83.73
N ARG A 2 45.30 -18.74 -83.81
CA ARG A 2 43.95 -18.26 -83.61
C ARG A 2 43.47 -18.76 -82.31
N ARG A 3 43.11 -17.85 -81.37
CA ARG A 3 42.48 -18.18 -80.04
C ARG A 3 40.98 -18.16 -80.23
N THR A 4 40.34 -19.28 -80.05
CA THR A 4 38.90 -19.47 -80.04
C THR A 4 38.39 -19.15 -78.68
N LEU A 5 37.48 -18.15 -78.55
CA LEU A 5 36.77 -17.81 -77.32
C LEU A 5 35.49 -18.63 -77.27
N LEU A 6 35.39 -19.43 -76.22
CA LEU A 6 34.20 -20.24 -75.87
C LEU A 6 33.27 -19.39 -74.98
N HIS A 7 32.07 -19.06 -75.44
CA HIS A 7 31.04 -18.38 -74.68
C HIS A 7 30.18 -19.44 -73.98
N ILE A 8 30.23 -19.45 -72.67
CA ILE A 8 29.33 -20.26 -71.81
C ILE A 8 28.15 -19.37 -71.49
N ALA A 9 26.95 -19.70 -71.97
CA ALA A 9 25.70 -19.07 -71.58
C ALA A 9 25.20 -19.73 -70.22
N VAL A 10 25.16 -18.95 -69.15
CA VAL A 10 24.55 -19.39 -67.93
C VAL A 10 23.06 -19.01 -67.96
N ALA A 11 22.20 -20.01 -68.03
CA ALA A 11 20.75 -19.82 -67.91
C ALA A 11 20.37 -19.80 -66.41
N SER A 12 19.99 -18.64 -65.92
CA SER A 12 19.45 -18.48 -64.55
C SER A 12 17.99 -18.86 -64.53
N ILE A 13 17.66 -19.97 -63.90
CA ILE A 13 16.28 -20.37 -63.57
C ILE A 13 15.86 -19.66 -62.23
N LEU A 14 15.01 -18.64 -62.43
CA LEU A 14 14.31 -18.03 -61.28
C LEU A 14 13.16 -18.94 -60.81
N ALA A 15 13.36 -19.73 -59.79
CA ALA A 15 12.28 -20.44 -59.10
C ALA A 15 11.58 -19.45 -58.16
N ALA A 16 10.39 -18.98 -58.53
CA ALA A 16 9.49 -18.23 -57.68
C ALA A 16 8.89 -19.17 -56.62
N GLY A 17 9.59 -19.32 -55.48
CA GLY A 17 9.06 -20.01 -54.32
C GLY A 17 8.09 -19.08 -53.55
N SER A 18 6.80 -19.35 -53.64
CA SER A 18 5.79 -18.72 -52.77
C SER A 18 6.03 -19.16 -51.33
N LEU A 19 6.56 -18.24 -50.51
CA LEU A 19 6.63 -18.42 -49.06
C LEU A 19 5.19 -18.49 -48.50
N PRO A 20 4.82 -19.50 -47.72
CA PRO A 20 3.54 -19.50 -47.03
C PRO A 20 3.49 -18.32 -46.07
N ALA A 21 2.45 -17.48 -46.22
CA ALA A 21 2.16 -16.44 -45.26
C ALA A 21 2.03 -17.07 -43.87
N LEU A 22 2.94 -16.73 -42.94
CA LEU A 22 2.74 -17.03 -41.55
C LEU A 22 1.46 -16.31 -41.10
N GLN A 23 0.38 -17.06 -40.95
CA GLN A 23 -0.81 -16.57 -40.28
C GLN A 23 -0.39 -16.27 -38.85
N ALA A 24 -0.36 -15.01 -38.49
CA ALA A 24 -0.28 -14.56 -37.10
C ALA A 24 -1.48 -15.20 -36.38
N GLN A 25 -1.23 -16.26 -35.63
CA GLN A 25 -2.23 -16.80 -34.73
C GLN A 25 -2.53 -15.70 -33.72
N ASP A 26 -3.74 -15.21 -33.76
CA ASP A 26 -4.31 -14.30 -32.78
C ASP A 26 -4.35 -15.05 -31.42
N ARG A 27 -3.20 -15.08 -30.76
CA ARG A 27 -3.10 -15.62 -29.39
C ARG A 27 -3.69 -14.56 -28.48
N THR A 28 -4.98 -14.65 -28.20
CA THR A 28 -5.55 -14.00 -27.04
C THR A 28 -4.64 -14.35 -25.87
N PRO A 29 -4.05 -13.36 -25.16
CA PRO A 29 -3.16 -13.65 -24.04
C PRO A 29 -3.90 -14.59 -23.07
N ALA A 30 -3.29 -15.72 -22.73
CA ALA A 30 -3.88 -16.64 -21.76
C ALA A 30 -4.16 -15.81 -20.49
N LYS A 31 -5.42 -15.88 -20.02
CA LYS A 31 -5.83 -15.19 -18.80
C LYS A 31 -4.90 -15.68 -17.69
N TRP A 32 -4.10 -14.75 -17.14
CA TRP A 32 -3.22 -15.09 -16.04
C TRP A 32 -4.03 -15.58 -14.83
N THR A 33 -3.54 -16.59 -14.15
CA THR A 33 -4.12 -17.12 -12.91
C THR A 33 -3.03 -17.16 -11.83
N PRO A 34 -3.35 -16.79 -10.58
CA PRO A 34 -2.37 -16.83 -9.51
C PRO A 34 -1.94 -18.25 -9.19
N ALA A 35 -0.68 -18.41 -8.78
CA ALA A 35 -0.24 -19.59 -8.07
C ALA A 35 -1.13 -19.81 -6.84
N ARG A 36 -1.23 -21.06 -6.36
CA ARG A 36 -2.08 -21.40 -5.23
C ARG A 36 -1.26 -21.94 -4.07
N THR A 37 -1.65 -21.55 -2.87
CA THR A 37 -1.21 -22.20 -1.63
C THR A 37 -1.76 -23.63 -1.53
N PRO A 38 -1.22 -24.50 -0.66
CA PRO A 38 -1.72 -25.88 -0.49
C PRO A 38 -3.21 -25.98 -0.14
N ASP A 39 -3.78 -24.98 0.50
CA ASP A 39 -5.21 -24.87 0.82
C ASP A 39 -6.05 -24.24 -0.30
N GLY A 40 -5.46 -24.00 -1.49
CA GLY A 40 -6.15 -23.64 -2.72
C GLY A 40 -6.39 -22.13 -2.92
N HIS A 41 -5.93 -21.27 -2.02
CA HIS A 41 -6.07 -19.83 -2.15
C HIS A 41 -4.95 -19.20 -2.99
N PRO A 42 -5.13 -18.00 -3.58
CA PRO A 42 -4.06 -17.28 -4.24
C PRO A 42 -2.83 -17.15 -3.35
N ASP A 43 -1.66 -17.46 -3.88
CA ASP A 43 -0.41 -17.31 -3.15
C ASP A 43 0.08 -15.85 -3.23
N MET A 44 -0.12 -15.13 -2.14
CA MET A 44 0.31 -13.74 -1.96
C MET A 44 1.57 -13.63 -1.11
N GLN A 45 2.24 -14.74 -0.81
CA GLN A 45 3.45 -14.73 0.03
C GLN A 45 4.57 -13.94 -0.63
N GLY A 46 5.45 -13.37 0.18
CA GLY A 46 6.62 -12.63 -0.29
C GLY A 46 6.72 -11.22 0.26
N MET A 47 7.64 -10.47 -0.33
CA MET A 47 7.90 -9.08 0.02
C MET A 47 7.15 -8.14 -0.91
N TRP A 48 6.49 -7.18 -0.32
CA TRP A 48 5.59 -6.25 -1.01
C TRP A 48 5.81 -4.81 -0.58
N ALA A 49 5.47 -3.91 -1.46
CA ALA A 49 5.42 -2.49 -1.19
C ALA A 49 4.04 -1.94 -1.51
N ARG A 50 3.44 -1.25 -0.56
CA ARG A 50 2.16 -0.59 -0.79
C ARG A 50 2.35 0.71 -1.58
N ARG A 51 1.44 0.98 -2.50
CA ARG A 51 1.41 2.19 -3.31
C ARG A 51 0.00 2.76 -3.36
N GLY A 52 -0.09 4.07 -3.24
CA GLY A 52 -1.31 4.83 -3.52
C GLY A 52 -2.44 4.74 -2.50
N ALA A 53 -2.35 3.91 -1.47
CA ALA A 53 -3.38 3.79 -0.44
C ALA A 53 -3.27 4.93 0.59
N ALA A 54 -3.20 6.18 0.14
CA ALA A 54 -3.10 7.35 1.00
C ALA A 54 -4.44 8.06 1.17
N MET A 55 -4.69 8.59 2.37
CA MET A 55 -5.85 9.45 2.63
C MET A 55 -5.53 10.92 2.31
N ALA A 56 -5.22 11.20 1.04
CA ALA A 56 -4.99 12.57 0.58
C ALA A 56 -6.33 13.27 0.32
N GLU A 57 -6.82 13.99 1.32
CA GLU A 57 -8.05 14.74 1.27
C GLU A 57 -7.90 15.98 0.36
N ALA A 58 -8.90 16.25 -0.50
CA ALA A 58 -8.83 17.34 -1.48
C ALA A 58 -8.80 18.74 -0.83
N ASN A 59 -9.40 18.87 0.35
CA ASN A 59 -9.48 20.12 1.13
C ASN A 59 -8.79 20.01 2.50
N ALA A 60 -7.76 19.16 2.60
CA ALA A 60 -7.00 19.04 3.83
C ALA A 60 -6.55 20.42 4.33
N PRO A 61 -6.62 20.69 5.64
CA PRO A 61 -6.08 21.93 6.18
C PRO A 61 -4.60 22.05 5.82
N LYS A 62 -4.20 23.24 5.36
CA LYS A 62 -2.79 23.52 5.16
C LYS A 62 -2.10 23.51 6.53
N THR A 63 -1.06 22.73 6.64
CA THR A 63 -0.21 22.68 7.83
C THR A 63 1.18 23.13 7.44
N PRO A 64 2.00 23.64 8.38
CA PRO A 64 3.41 23.92 8.09
C PRO A 64 4.15 22.71 7.51
N LEU A 65 3.73 21.49 7.88
CA LEU A 65 4.26 20.24 7.34
C LEU A 65 3.90 20.05 5.85
N SER A 66 2.70 20.44 5.42
CA SER A 66 2.28 20.33 4.01
C SER A 66 3.06 21.29 3.11
N GLU A 67 3.49 22.45 3.63
CA GLU A 67 4.37 23.37 2.94
C GLU A 67 5.79 22.80 2.81
N PHE A 68 6.27 22.11 3.84
CA PHE A 68 7.57 21.44 3.83
C PHE A 68 7.61 20.23 2.90
N GLN A 69 6.53 19.47 2.80
CA GLN A 69 6.40 18.34 1.88
C GLN A 69 6.30 18.78 0.41
N GLY A 70 5.85 20.01 0.13
CA GLY A 70 5.73 20.55 -1.22
C GLY A 70 7.07 20.81 -1.93
N THR A 71 8.19 20.76 -1.22
CA THR A 71 9.54 20.84 -1.80
C THR A 71 10.10 19.48 -2.20
N GLY A 72 9.24 18.43 -2.16
CA GLY A 72 9.62 17.05 -2.25
C GLY A 72 10.37 16.70 -3.51
N GLN A 73 11.66 16.46 -3.35
CA GLN A 73 12.33 15.44 -4.14
C GLN A 73 11.44 14.18 -4.05
N PRO A 74 11.10 13.57 -5.19
CA PRO A 74 10.49 12.25 -5.13
C PRO A 74 11.46 11.40 -4.30
N TYR A 75 11.01 10.95 -3.12
CA TYR A 75 11.79 9.97 -2.38
C TYR A 75 12.15 8.87 -3.37
N PRO A 76 13.44 8.48 -3.45
CA PRO A 76 13.79 7.34 -4.26
C PRO A 76 12.87 6.22 -3.76
N THR A 77 11.83 5.95 -4.54
CA THR A 77 10.99 4.80 -4.27
C THR A 77 11.97 3.65 -4.27
N VAL A 78 12.15 2.99 -3.13
CA VAL A 78 13.01 1.79 -2.93
C VAL A 78 12.67 0.70 -3.95
N PHE A 79 11.68 0.95 -4.76
CA PHE A 79 11.00 0.11 -5.72
C PHE A 79 11.41 0.33 -7.19
N ASN A 80 12.58 0.89 -7.44
CA ASN A 80 13.20 0.73 -8.76
C ASN A 80 13.78 -0.69 -8.87
N THR A 81 12.93 -1.64 -8.57
CA THR A 81 13.27 -3.05 -8.53
C THR A 81 13.16 -3.57 -9.95
N GLY A 82 14.23 -4.09 -10.49
CA GLY A 82 14.28 -4.69 -11.81
C GLY A 82 13.29 -5.87 -12.04
N VAL A 83 12.40 -6.13 -11.11
CA VAL A 83 11.37 -7.18 -11.16
C VAL A 83 10.11 -6.71 -11.86
N ILE A 84 9.75 -5.42 -11.74
CA ILE A 84 8.54 -4.88 -12.39
C ILE A 84 8.90 -4.42 -13.81
N THR A 85 8.34 -5.09 -14.80
CA THR A 85 8.51 -4.70 -16.21
C THR A 85 7.87 -3.33 -16.49
N ALA A 86 8.22 -2.70 -17.62
CA ALA A 86 7.57 -1.45 -18.04
C ALA A 86 6.05 -1.63 -18.24
N GLN A 87 5.61 -2.83 -18.65
CA GLN A 87 4.20 -3.17 -18.83
C GLN A 87 3.48 -3.29 -17.49
N ASP A 88 4.11 -3.92 -16.50
CA ASP A 88 3.56 -4.01 -15.13
C ASP A 88 3.48 -2.63 -14.47
N ARG A 89 4.45 -1.76 -14.73
CA ARG A 89 4.43 -0.37 -14.25
C ARG A 89 3.26 0.40 -14.83
N SER A 90 3.01 0.29 -16.15
CA SER A 90 1.84 0.89 -16.78
C SER A 90 0.53 0.36 -16.20
N ALA A 91 0.46 -0.96 -15.92
CA ALA A 91 -0.68 -1.58 -15.26
C ALA A 91 -0.89 -1.07 -13.82
N LEU A 92 0.19 -0.81 -13.08
CA LEU A 92 0.13 -0.20 -11.75
C LEU A 92 -0.37 1.25 -11.80
N ASP A 93 0.19 2.05 -12.72
CA ASP A 93 -0.10 3.49 -12.81
C ASP A 93 -1.55 3.75 -13.29
N SER A 94 -2.18 2.79 -13.96
CA SER A 94 -3.57 2.88 -14.40
C SER A 94 -4.60 2.53 -13.31
N ARG A 95 -4.16 2.04 -12.13
CA ARG A 95 -5.07 1.59 -11.08
C ARG A 95 -5.52 2.75 -10.19
N PRO A 96 -6.78 2.68 -9.69
CA PRO A 96 -7.25 3.67 -8.72
C PRO A 96 -6.34 3.74 -7.50
N ALA A 97 -6.03 4.96 -7.05
CA ALA A 97 -5.18 5.22 -5.91
C ALA A 97 -5.72 6.36 -5.04
N GLY A 98 -5.57 6.23 -3.72
CA GLY A 98 -6.06 7.20 -2.75
C GLY A 98 -7.55 7.06 -2.47
N ILE A 99 -8.18 8.14 -2.04
CA ILE A 99 -9.62 8.19 -1.75
C ILE A 99 -10.40 8.04 -3.05
N ILE A 100 -11.20 6.99 -3.17
CA ILE A 100 -12.09 6.73 -4.30
C ILE A 100 -13.56 7.03 -3.97
N GLU A 101 -13.91 7.00 -2.71
CA GLU A 101 -15.21 7.46 -2.19
C GLU A 101 -14.98 8.24 -0.88
N PRO A 102 -15.55 9.45 -0.80
CA PRO A 102 -16.36 10.15 -1.81
C PRO A 102 -15.52 10.58 -3.02
N ALA A 103 -16.13 10.62 -4.21
CA ALA A 103 -15.45 10.91 -5.48
C ALA A 103 -14.76 12.30 -5.52
N ASN A 104 -15.30 13.26 -4.79
CA ASN A 104 -14.72 14.60 -4.64
C ASN A 104 -13.53 14.62 -3.66
N ARG A 105 -13.21 13.51 -3.00
CA ARG A 105 -12.19 13.33 -1.98
C ARG A 105 -12.27 14.32 -0.80
N VAL A 106 -13.45 14.85 -0.52
CA VAL A 106 -13.74 15.65 0.67
C VAL A 106 -14.34 14.72 1.71
N LEU A 107 -13.62 14.49 2.79
CA LEU A 107 -14.04 13.55 3.80
C LEU A 107 -15.31 14.01 4.52
N PRO A 108 -16.25 13.10 4.79
CA PRO A 108 -17.55 13.41 5.39
C PRO A 108 -17.43 13.55 6.93
N TRP A 109 -16.65 14.51 7.39
CA TRP A 109 -16.40 14.74 8.80
C TRP A 109 -17.68 15.05 9.58
N ARG A 110 -17.77 14.54 10.79
CA ARG A 110 -18.65 15.12 11.80
C ARG A 110 -18.09 16.46 12.26
N PRO A 111 -18.93 17.47 12.52
CA PRO A 111 -18.47 18.81 12.90
C PRO A 111 -17.51 18.79 14.11
N GLU A 112 -17.82 17.99 15.12
CA GLU A 112 -17.04 17.88 16.36
C GLU A 112 -15.66 17.22 16.10
N ALA A 113 -15.62 16.20 15.24
CA ALA A 113 -14.39 15.51 14.86
C ALA A 113 -13.50 16.42 14.00
N ASP A 114 -14.07 17.17 13.06
CA ASP A 114 -13.32 18.15 12.27
C ASP A 114 -12.78 19.30 13.14
N ALA A 115 -13.57 19.78 14.10
CA ALA A 115 -13.12 20.79 15.05
C ALA A 115 -11.93 20.28 15.89
N ALA A 116 -12.01 19.05 16.41
CA ALA A 116 -10.92 18.42 17.16
C ALA A 116 -9.67 18.19 16.28
N ARG A 117 -9.85 17.80 15.01
CA ARG A 117 -8.77 17.69 14.05
C ARG A 117 -8.07 19.03 13.81
N ARG A 118 -8.83 20.08 13.55
CA ARG A 118 -8.27 21.45 13.33
C ARG A 118 -7.52 21.95 14.55
N GLU A 119 -8.08 21.71 15.73
CA GLU A 119 -7.41 22.03 16.99
C GLU A 119 -6.07 21.29 17.10
N PHE A 120 -6.05 19.97 16.87
CA PHE A 120 -4.82 19.18 16.88
C PHE A 120 -3.78 19.75 15.91
N LEU A 121 -4.17 19.98 14.64
CA LEU A 121 -3.27 20.45 13.60
C LEU A 121 -2.73 21.85 13.88
N SER A 122 -3.50 22.72 14.55
CA SER A 122 -3.05 24.06 14.91
C SER A 122 -1.99 24.10 16.02
N HIS A 123 -1.88 23.02 16.81
CA HIS A 123 -0.95 22.89 17.91
C HIS A 123 0.19 21.89 17.65
N MET A 124 0.28 21.37 16.43
CA MET A 124 1.22 20.30 16.12
C MET A 124 2.63 20.82 15.76
N ILE A 125 2.75 22.08 15.34
CA ILE A 125 4.05 22.66 14.94
C ILE A 125 4.17 24.14 15.37
N PRO A 126 5.01 24.42 16.38
CA PRO A 126 5.66 23.46 17.27
C PRO A 126 4.62 22.76 18.15
N PRO A 127 4.81 21.49 18.53
CA PRO A 127 3.83 20.79 19.35
C PRO A 127 3.70 21.44 20.73
N ALA A 128 2.50 21.86 21.09
CA ALA A 128 2.23 22.51 22.38
C ALA A 128 2.36 21.54 23.58
N SER A 129 2.25 20.24 23.33
CA SER A 129 2.45 19.18 24.32
C SER A 129 2.54 17.81 23.60
N LEU A 130 2.83 16.73 24.34
CA LEU A 130 2.83 15.35 23.83
C LEU A 130 1.51 14.94 23.16
N LYS A 131 0.38 15.55 23.56
CA LYS A 131 -0.92 15.34 22.90
C LYS A 131 -0.86 15.62 21.41
N TYR A 132 -0.12 16.65 20.99
CA TYR A 132 -0.04 17.13 19.62
C TYR A 132 1.17 16.59 18.83
N VAL A 133 1.93 15.69 19.44
CA VAL A 133 2.99 14.97 18.74
C VAL A 133 2.38 13.80 18.00
N GLU A 134 2.68 13.69 16.70
CA GLU A 134 2.22 12.60 15.88
C GLU A 134 2.56 11.22 16.48
N ALA A 135 1.68 10.24 16.29
CA ALA A 135 1.82 8.89 16.82
C ALA A 135 3.15 8.22 16.43
N SER A 136 3.57 8.39 15.19
CA SER A 136 4.83 7.84 14.66
C SER A 136 6.06 8.37 15.40
N ALA A 137 6.09 9.66 15.72
CA ALA A 137 7.19 10.29 16.45
C ALA A 137 7.28 9.80 17.92
N ARG A 138 6.22 9.17 18.43
CA ARG A 138 6.15 8.55 19.75
C ARG A 138 6.33 7.03 19.71
N CYS A 139 6.76 6.48 18.57
CA CYS A 139 6.89 5.05 18.33
C CYS A 139 5.58 4.26 18.54
N VAL A 140 4.43 4.90 18.36
CA VAL A 140 3.14 4.22 18.37
C VAL A 140 2.99 3.46 17.04
N PRO A 141 2.42 2.26 17.03
CA PRO A 141 2.13 1.53 15.80
C PRO A 141 1.39 2.40 14.79
N PRO A 142 1.67 2.27 13.49
CA PRO A 142 1.23 3.24 12.48
C PRO A 142 -0.28 3.19 12.18
N GLY A 143 -1.01 2.19 12.68
CA GLY A 143 -2.37 1.91 12.21
C GLY A 143 -2.37 1.27 10.81
N LEU A 144 -3.55 1.06 10.24
CA LEU A 144 -3.67 0.34 8.96
C LEU A 144 -3.12 1.13 7.76
N LEU A 145 -3.22 2.45 7.79
CA LEU A 145 -2.75 3.34 6.72
C LEU A 145 -1.49 4.13 7.07
N GLY A 146 -1.18 4.25 8.36
CA GLY A 146 -0.08 5.07 8.84
C GLY A 146 1.31 4.45 8.59
N GLY A 147 1.38 3.21 8.14
CA GLY A 147 2.61 2.64 7.58
C GLY A 147 2.93 3.37 6.29
N ASP A 148 4.04 4.06 6.31
CA ASP A 148 4.57 4.79 5.18
C ASP A 148 4.68 3.87 3.95
N ASP A 149 4.28 4.36 2.77
CA ASP A 149 4.48 3.68 1.48
C ASP A 149 5.99 3.44 1.17
N ARG A 150 6.88 3.88 2.05
CA ARG A 150 8.34 3.74 1.96
C ARG A 150 8.89 2.45 2.53
N HIS A 151 8.13 1.77 3.40
CA HIS A 151 8.59 0.57 4.09
C HIS A 151 7.94 -0.68 3.50
N PRO A 152 8.73 -1.76 3.30
CA PRO A 152 8.20 -3.00 2.78
C PRO A 152 7.32 -3.74 3.79
N TYR A 153 6.56 -4.68 3.25
CA TYR A 153 5.69 -5.60 3.96
C TYR A 153 6.07 -7.01 3.58
N GLN A 154 6.11 -7.91 4.53
CA GLN A 154 6.16 -9.34 4.25
C GLN A 154 4.80 -9.96 4.49
N ILE A 155 4.34 -10.74 3.50
CA ILE A 155 3.13 -11.56 3.62
C ILE A 155 3.54 -13.00 3.83
N VAL A 156 2.97 -13.63 4.85
CA VAL A 156 3.09 -15.06 5.13
C VAL A 156 1.69 -15.67 5.20
N GLN A 157 1.46 -16.75 4.45
CA GLN A 157 0.19 -17.46 4.46
C GLN A 157 0.35 -18.87 5.02
N ARG A 158 -0.61 -19.26 5.84
CA ARG A 158 -0.78 -20.63 6.34
C ARG A 158 -2.27 -20.95 6.36
N PRO A 159 -2.66 -22.23 6.31
CA PRO A 159 -4.04 -22.60 6.54
C PRO A 159 -4.58 -21.96 7.84
N GLY A 160 -5.69 -21.23 7.73
CA GLY A 160 -6.31 -20.52 8.83
C GLY A 160 -5.67 -19.19 9.25
N SER A 161 -4.62 -18.72 8.58
CA SER A 161 -4.03 -17.42 8.89
C SER A 161 -3.33 -16.75 7.71
N PHE A 162 -3.45 -15.42 7.67
CA PHE A 162 -2.73 -14.53 6.76
C PHE A 162 -2.02 -13.49 7.62
N VAL A 163 -0.70 -13.38 7.50
CA VAL A 163 0.11 -12.54 8.36
C VAL A 163 0.75 -11.43 7.53
N LEU A 164 0.53 -10.19 7.95
CA LEU A 164 1.21 -9.00 7.44
C LEU A 164 2.28 -8.57 8.45
N MET A 165 3.52 -8.60 8.05
CA MET A 165 4.65 -8.09 8.81
C MET A 165 5.09 -6.76 8.20
N TYR A 166 5.07 -5.71 9.00
CA TYR A 166 5.45 -4.37 8.59
C TYR A 166 6.89 -4.12 9.03
N GLU A 167 7.74 -3.62 8.15
CA GLU A 167 9.06 -3.14 8.57
C GLU A 167 8.92 -1.98 9.56
N TYR A 168 8.01 -1.05 9.23
CA TYR A 168 7.77 0.11 10.08
C TYR A 168 7.26 -0.30 11.46
N ASN A 169 8.01 0.07 12.50
CA ASN A 169 7.77 -0.26 13.91
C ASN A 169 7.66 -1.76 14.20
N HIS A 170 8.15 -2.66 13.34
CA HIS A 170 8.11 -4.13 13.48
C HIS A 170 6.70 -4.66 13.82
N VAL A 171 5.67 -4.01 13.32
CA VAL A 171 4.31 -4.44 13.59
C VAL A 171 4.02 -5.74 12.85
N THR A 172 3.49 -6.71 13.55
CA THR A 172 2.96 -7.93 12.94
C THR A 172 1.46 -7.98 13.16
N ARG A 173 0.71 -8.13 12.10
CA ARG A 173 -0.74 -8.26 12.10
C ARG A 173 -1.13 -9.66 11.65
N VAL A 174 -1.75 -10.41 12.54
CA VAL A 174 -2.28 -11.73 12.24
C VAL A 174 -3.76 -11.60 11.90
N ILE A 175 -4.13 -12.04 10.71
CA ILE A 175 -5.49 -12.11 10.22
C ILE A 175 -5.92 -13.56 10.28
N HIS A 176 -6.88 -13.87 11.13
CA HIS A 176 -7.39 -15.22 11.29
C HIS A 176 -8.39 -15.55 10.19
N THR A 177 -8.11 -16.60 9.39
CA THR A 177 -8.98 -17.05 8.28
C THR A 177 -9.63 -18.39 8.56
N ASP A 178 -9.65 -18.82 9.82
CA ASP A 178 -10.19 -20.08 10.30
C ASP A 178 -11.67 -20.01 10.72
N GLY A 179 -12.31 -18.87 10.48
CA GLY A 179 -13.74 -18.67 10.78
C GLY A 179 -14.04 -18.34 12.25
N ARG A 180 -13.01 -18.07 13.07
CA ARG A 180 -13.25 -17.63 14.45
C ARG A 180 -13.92 -16.26 14.50
N PRO A 181 -14.73 -15.98 15.55
CA PRO A 181 -15.26 -14.64 15.78
C PRO A 181 -14.16 -13.68 16.25
N HIS A 182 -14.45 -12.38 16.18
CA HIS A 182 -13.65 -11.36 16.83
C HIS A 182 -13.55 -11.56 18.34
N MET A 183 -12.46 -11.03 18.90
CA MET A 183 -12.29 -10.95 20.35
C MET A 183 -13.43 -10.15 21.01
N GLY A 184 -13.63 -10.36 22.29
CA GLY A 184 -14.63 -9.60 23.04
C GLY A 184 -14.40 -8.08 22.97
N PRO A 185 -15.47 -7.26 23.02
CA PRO A 185 -15.40 -5.82 22.75
C PRO A 185 -14.56 -5.02 23.78
N ASN A 186 -14.21 -5.63 24.89
CA ASN A 186 -13.36 -5.01 25.93
C ASN A 186 -11.85 -5.12 25.62
N ILE A 187 -11.46 -5.92 24.60
CA ILE A 187 -10.07 -6.03 24.16
C ILE A 187 -9.87 -5.01 23.04
N ARG A 188 -8.99 -4.03 23.27
CA ARG A 188 -8.70 -2.95 22.33
C ARG A 188 -7.23 -2.97 21.96
N LEU A 189 -6.93 -3.02 20.67
CA LEU A 189 -5.58 -3.17 20.13
C LEU A 189 -5.22 -1.99 19.23
N TYR A 190 -3.93 -1.70 19.09
CA TYR A 190 -3.44 -0.65 18.20
C TYR A 190 -3.81 -0.90 16.72
N MET A 191 -3.68 -2.15 16.27
CA MET A 191 -3.98 -2.54 14.89
C MET A 191 -5.36 -3.18 14.74
N GLY A 192 -6.18 -3.13 15.81
CA GLY A 192 -7.46 -3.83 15.85
C GLY A 192 -7.32 -5.35 15.91
N ASP A 193 -8.45 -6.02 15.96
CA ASP A 193 -8.59 -7.47 15.86
C ASP A 193 -9.11 -7.83 14.47
N SER A 194 -8.37 -8.65 13.74
CA SER A 194 -8.61 -8.92 12.32
C SER A 194 -9.02 -10.36 12.09
N THR A 195 -10.17 -10.54 11.46
CA THR A 195 -10.62 -11.83 10.90
C THR A 195 -10.73 -11.72 9.39
N GLY A 196 -10.48 -12.81 8.69
CA GLY A 196 -10.50 -12.85 7.24
C GLY A 196 -11.34 -13.99 6.70
N ARG A 197 -11.87 -13.80 5.50
CA ARG A 197 -12.51 -14.85 4.71
C ARG A 197 -12.14 -14.73 3.24
N TRP A 198 -12.12 -15.82 2.55
CA TRP A 198 -11.89 -15.84 1.12
C TRP A 198 -13.22 -15.75 0.36
N GLU A 199 -13.31 -14.80 -0.55
CA GLU A 199 -14.40 -14.65 -1.53
C GLU A 199 -13.82 -14.90 -2.93
N GLY A 200 -13.82 -16.15 -3.38
CA GLY A 200 -13.09 -16.56 -4.56
C GLY A 200 -11.59 -16.28 -4.42
N ASP A 201 -11.03 -15.44 -5.28
CA ASP A 201 -9.61 -15.07 -5.28
C ASP A 201 -9.30 -13.79 -4.48
N THR A 202 -10.27 -13.29 -3.72
CA THR A 202 -10.12 -12.10 -2.89
C THR A 202 -10.12 -12.48 -1.41
N LEU A 203 -9.09 -12.08 -0.68
CA LEU A 203 -9.10 -12.09 0.78
C LEU A 203 -9.85 -10.84 1.27
N VAL A 204 -10.93 -11.04 2.00
CA VAL A 204 -11.69 -9.98 2.67
C VAL A 204 -11.36 -10.03 4.15
N VAL A 205 -10.87 -8.90 4.67
CA VAL A 205 -10.48 -8.77 6.08
C VAL A 205 -11.38 -7.78 6.76
N ASP A 206 -11.98 -8.23 7.83
CA ASP A 206 -12.80 -7.42 8.74
C ASP A 206 -11.97 -7.10 10.00
N THR A 207 -11.94 -5.82 10.42
CA THR A 207 -11.14 -5.41 11.57
C THR A 207 -11.91 -4.45 12.45
N THR A 208 -11.97 -4.78 13.71
CA THR A 208 -12.63 -4.01 14.77
C THR A 208 -11.74 -3.92 16.02
N ASN A 209 -12.27 -3.46 17.16
CA ASN A 209 -11.56 -3.43 18.43
C ASN A 209 -10.27 -2.57 18.44
N PHE A 210 -10.27 -1.46 17.73
CA PHE A 210 -9.20 -0.47 17.78
C PHE A 210 -9.20 0.30 19.11
N ASN A 211 -8.02 0.76 19.54
CA ASN A 211 -7.82 1.43 20.82
C ASN A 211 -7.72 2.97 20.73
N ASP A 212 -8.11 3.57 19.61
CA ASP A 212 -8.10 5.02 19.35
C ASP A 212 -6.72 5.74 19.41
N LYS A 213 -5.61 5.01 19.46
CA LYS A 213 -4.26 5.59 19.69
C LYS A 213 -3.38 5.68 18.46
N THR A 214 -3.83 5.15 17.34
CA THR A 214 -3.11 5.24 16.05
C THR A 214 -3.66 6.39 15.20
N SER A 215 -3.03 6.65 14.06
CA SER A 215 -3.45 7.69 13.12
C SER A 215 -3.68 7.10 11.73
N PHE A 216 -4.47 7.77 10.91
CA PHE A 216 -4.58 7.43 9.48
C PHE A 216 -3.51 8.11 8.63
N SER A 217 -3.18 9.35 8.97
CA SER A 217 -2.17 10.14 8.28
C SER A 217 -1.81 11.36 9.14
N GLN A 218 -0.85 12.14 8.68
CA GLN A 218 -0.46 13.38 9.36
C GLN A 218 -1.60 14.42 9.42
N THR A 219 -2.48 14.45 8.42
CA THR A 219 -3.63 15.36 8.39
C THR A 219 -4.88 14.76 9.02
N ILE A 220 -4.86 13.46 9.34
CA ILE A 220 -5.90 12.73 10.04
C ILE A 220 -5.24 12.00 11.21
N PRO A 221 -4.90 12.76 12.28
CA PRO A 221 -3.96 12.32 13.31
C PRO A 221 -4.55 11.33 14.31
N PHE A 222 -5.84 11.03 14.23
CA PHE A 222 -6.54 10.12 15.13
C PHE A 222 -7.74 9.46 14.44
N HIS A 223 -8.25 8.44 15.05
CA HIS A 223 -9.55 7.80 14.81
C HIS A 223 -10.22 7.52 16.17
N SER A 224 -11.44 7.04 16.17
CA SER A 224 -12.11 6.68 17.40
C SER A 224 -12.02 5.15 17.69
N ASP A 225 -12.49 4.76 18.87
CA ASP A 225 -12.68 3.37 19.26
C ASP A 225 -13.87 2.69 18.55
N ALA A 226 -14.66 3.48 17.81
CA ALA A 226 -15.73 2.98 16.94
C ALA A 226 -15.24 2.64 15.52
N LEU A 227 -13.93 2.76 15.29
CA LEU A 227 -13.36 2.41 13.99
C LEU A 227 -13.62 0.94 13.66
N HIS A 228 -14.18 0.75 12.46
CA HIS A 228 -14.34 -0.54 11.80
C HIS A 228 -13.77 -0.43 10.39
N THR A 229 -13.08 -1.46 9.93
CA THR A 229 -12.54 -1.45 8.57
C THR A 229 -12.77 -2.78 7.87
N THR A 230 -13.01 -2.68 6.56
CA THR A 230 -13.03 -3.85 5.67
C THR A 230 -11.95 -3.66 4.60
N GLU A 231 -11.03 -4.59 4.51
CA GLU A 231 -9.98 -4.61 3.50
C GLU A 231 -10.22 -5.73 2.48
N ARG A 232 -9.79 -5.49 1.26
CA ARG A 232 -9.86 -6.48 0.18
C ARG A 232 -8.51 -6.57 -0.52
N PHE A 233 -7.95 -7.76 -0.57
CA PHE A 233 -6.71 -8.08 -1.27
C PHE A 233 -7.02 -9.01 -2.43
N THR A 234 -6.74 -8.59 -3.64
CA THR A 234 -7.00 -9.38 -4.85
C THR A 234 -5.74 -9.44 -5.70
N MET A 235 -5.19 -10.62 -5.90
CA MET A 235 -4.03 -10.78 -6.77
C MET A 235 -4.47 -10.68 -8.23
N VAL A 236 -3.97 -9.69 -8.96
CA VAL A 236 -4.43 -9.35 -10.31
C VAL A 236 -3.37 -9.55 -11.39
N ALA A 237 -2.12 -9.67 -10.98
CA ALA A 237 -0.98 -10.00 -11.81
C ALA A 237 0.12 -10.66 -10.94
N PRO A 238 1.16 -11.28 -11.51
CA PRO A 238 2.22 -11.97 -10.76
C PRO A 238 2.85 -11.11 -9.65
N TYR A 239 2.89 -9.80 -9.84
CA TYR A 239 3.59 -8.85 -8.99
C TYR A 239 2.69 -7.73 -8.48
N ILE A 240 1.36 -7.90 -8.57
CA ILE A 240 0.39 -6.85 -8.23
C ILE A 240 -0.79 -7.44 -7.45
N ILE A 241 -1.00 -6.93 -6.24
CA ILE A 241 -2.21 -7.13 -5.46
C ILE A 241 -2.99 -5.83 -5.46
N ASP A 242 -4.23 -5.84 -5.94
CA ASP A 242 -5.17 -4.75 -5.72
C ASP A 242 -5.59 -4.72 -4.26
N TYR A 243 -5.57 -3.52 -3.70
CA TYR A 243 -5.96 -3.27 -2.34
C TYR A 243 -7.08 -2.25 -2.27
N GLN A 244 -8.11 -2.56 -1.52
CA GLN A 244 -9.17 -1.62 -1.19
C GLN A 244 -9.40 -1.65 0.31
N LEU A 245 -9.67 -0.48 0.88
CA LEU A 245 -9.98 -0.31 2.28
C LEU A 245 -11.24 0.52 2.41
N THR A 246 -12.24 -0.01 3.11
CA THR A 246 -13.42 0.74 3.57
C THR A 246 -13.22 1.09 5.03
N ILE A 247 -13.44 2.34 5.39
CA ILE A 247 -13.32 2.89 6.73
C ILE A 247 -14.70 3.35 7.18
N GLU A 248 -15.12 2.86 8.32
CA GLU A 248 -16.33 3.24 9.01
C GLU A 248 -15.98 3.65 10.43
N ASP A 249 -16.18 4.92 10.75
CA ASP A 249 -15.98 5.44 12.11
C ASP A 249 -17.12 6.40 12.43
N SER A 250 -18.14 5.88 13.08
CA SER A 250 -19.39 6.61 13.34
C SER A 250 -19.21 7.81 14.27
N LYS A 251 -18.09 7.94 14.99
CA LYS A 251 -17.76 9.10 15.81
C LYS A 251 -16.99 10.16 15.03
N MET A 252 -16.33 9.76 13.93
CA MET A 252 -15.49 10.65 13.11
C MET A 252 -16.22 11.12 11.85
N PHE A 253 -16.91 10.21 11.16
CA PHE A 253 -17.47 10.44 9.84
C PHE A 253 -18.98 10.20 9.80
N THR A 254 -19.66 10.89 8.89
CA THR A 254 -21.11 10.74 8.64
C THR A 254 -21.42 9.67 7.60
N ALA A 255 -20.41 9.19 6.86
CA ALA A 255 -20.53 8.16 5.85
C ALA A 255 -19.21 7.37 5.74
N PRO A 256 -19.24 6.12 5.22
CA PRO A 256 -18.04 5.37 4.94
C PRO A 256 -17.11 6.07 3.94
N ILE A 257 -15.82 5.78 4.06
CA ILE A 257 -14.76 6.24 3.16
C ILE A 257 -14.14 5.02 2.50
N ARG A 258 -13.92 5.07 1.18
CA ARG A 258 -13.21 4.01 0.46
C ARG A 258 -11.91 4.52 -0.14
N ILE A 259 -10.89 3.71 0.05
CA ILE A 259 -9.52 3.98 -0.43
C ILE A 259 -9.10 2.81 -1.32
N ALA A 260 -8.42 3.13 -2.39
CA ALA A 260 -7.76 2.14 -3.23
C ALA A 260 -6.24 2.33 -3.24
N GLY A 261 -5.54 1.26 -3.50
CA GLY A 261 -4.10 1.22 -3.70
C GLY A 261 -3.69 -0.14 -4.25
N THR A 262 -2.40 -0.36 -4.31
CA THR A 262 -1.83 -1.63 -4.74
C THR A 262 -0.68 -2.04 -3.83
N PHE A 263 -0.45 -3.36 -3.73
CA PHE A 263 0.82 -3.89 -3.30
C PHE A 263 1.57 -4.35 -4.55
N ALA A 264 2.76 -3.82 -4.74
CA ALA A 264 3.69 -4.26 -5.79
C ALA A 264 4.76 -5.13 -5.16
N ALA A 265 5.11 -6.25 -5.81
CA ALA A 265 6.18 -7.11 -5.30
C ALA A 265 7.49 -6.32 -5.18
N ALA A 266 8.19 -6.52 -4.07
CA ALA A 266 9.52 -5.95 -3.86
C ALA A 266 10.57 -6.71 -4.70
N ALA A 267 11.79 -6.16 -4.80
CA ALA A 267 12.88 -6.81 -5.52
C ALA A 267 13.19 -8.19 -4.96
N GLU A 268 13.68 -9.07 -5.81
CA GLU A 268 14.25 -10.33 -5.37
C GLU A 268 15.39 -10.08 -4.38
N GLY A 269 15.40 -10.83 -3.29
CA GLY A 269 16.37 -10.64 -2.20
C GLY A 269 16.04 -9.50 -1.23
N SER A 270 14.86 -8.83 -1.38
CA SER A 270 14.39 -7.87 -0.36
C SER A 270 14.07 -8.59 0.94
N GLU A 271 14.46 -7.97 2.04
CA GLU A 271 14.21 -8.46 3.40
C GLU A 271 13.65 -7.32 4.25
N LEU A 272 12.96 -7.66 5.33
CA LEU A 272 12.58 -6.67 6.33
C LEU A 272 13.83 -6.24 7.11
N MET A 273 14.08 -4.94 7.14
CA MET A 273 15.17 -4.39 7.93
C MET A 273 14.71 -4.15 9.37
N GLU A 274 15.65 -4.09 10.28
CA GLU A 274 15.37 -3.70 11.65
C GLU A 274 14.92 -2.24 11.73
N PHE A 275 13.85 -1.99 12.47
CA PHE A 275 13.31 -0.66 12.70
C PHE A 275 13.19 -0.40 14.22
N ALA A 276 14.28 -0.01 14.85
CA ALA A 276 14.35 0.24 16.29
C ALA A 276 13.89 1.68 16.61
N CYS A 277 12.60 1.96 16.52
CA CYS A 277 12.04 3.31 16.64
C CYS A 277 12.45 4.02 17.95
N ALA A 278 12.49 3.31 19.06
CA ALA A 278 12.81 3.89 20.37
C ALA A 278 14.31 3.98 20.65
N GLU A 279 15.12 3.10 20.03
CA GLU A 279 16.55 3.01 20.29
C GLU A 279 17.30 4.13 19.55
N GLY A 280 18.01 4.93 20.32
CA GLY A 280 18.74 6.08 19.77
C GLY A 280 17.84 7.20 19.20
N SER A 281 16.51 7.09 19.34
CA SER A 281 15.59 8.11 18.83
C SER A 281 15.80 9.43 19.57
N GLN A 282 16.14 10.47 18.80
CA GLN A 282 16.23 11.84 19.27
C GLN A 282 14.97 12.65 18.94
N THR A 283 13.91 12.01 18.44
CA THR A 283 12.71 12.72 17.98
C THR A 283 12.06 13.52 19.10
N LEU A 284 11.73 12.88 20.22
CA LEU A 284 11.13 13.58 21.37
C LEU A 284 12.11 14.55 22.06
N PRO A 285 13.37 14.16 22.37
CA PRO A 285 14.36 15.11 22.85
C PRO A 285 14.57 16.31 21.93
N ASN A 286 14.59 16.10 20.61
CA ASN A 286 14.74 17.20 19.65
C ASN A 286 13.51 18.11 19.61
N ILE A 287 12.31 17.55 19.69
CA ILE A 287 11.07 18.31 19.72
C ILE A 287 10.98 19.16 21.00
N PHE A 288 11.35 18.62 22.15
CA PHE A 288 11.18 19.28 23.46
C PHE A 288 12.45 19.84 24.07
N GLY A 289 13.64 19.45 23.60
CA GLY A 289 14.93 19.75 24.24
C GLY A 289 15.75 20.87 23.62
N PHE A 290 15.56 21.21 22.37
CA PHE A 290 16.38 22.24 21.68
C PHE A 290 15.75 23.64 21.67
N GLY A 291 15.08 24.03 22.72
CA GLY A 291 14.55 25.40 22.86
C GLY A 291 13.31 25.70 22.00
N LEU A 292 12.75 24.70 21.33
CA LEU A 292 11.44 24.85 20.69
C LEU A 292 10.33 25.00 21.75
N PHE A 293 10.61 24.60 22.99
CA PHE A 293 9.74 24.75 24.16
C PHE A 293 10.54 25.30 25.34
N PRO A 294 10.85 26.61 25.34
CA PRO A 294 11.54 27.22 26.46
C PRO A 294 10.63 27.16 27.70
N GLY A 295 11.01 26.39 28.71
CA GLY A 295 10.34 26.36 30.00
C GLY A 295 9.70 25.05 30.43
N GLN A 296 9.99 23.91 29.78
CA GLN A 296 9.64 22.56 30.28
C GLN A 296 10.88 21.81 30.72
#